data_0e7d566d103fb41424aaccae99e6a366
#
_entry.id   0e7d566d103fb41424aaccae99e6a366
#
_cell.length_a   1.000
_cell.length_b   1.000
_cell.length_c   1.000
_cell.angle_alpha   90.00
_cell.angle_beta   90.00
_cell.angle_gamma   90.00
#
_symmetry.space_group_name_H-M   'P 1'
#
loop_
_entity.id
_entity.type
_entity.pdbx_description
1 polymer ?
#
loop_
_entity_poly.entity_id
_entity_poly.type
_entity_poly.pdbx_seq_one_letter_code
_entity_poly.pdbx_strand_id
1 'polypeptide(L)'
;FCHNPAHSIVAENCMPGASPTEWDVNGAGHEVEGFATRASLLPGYTVEFKIRSLRAEALRVDVYRHGYYQGLGARLVGAAEIVNHAAMSAQPECEPISLGSVDCGNWAVVARWPVPLNATSGLYFARAVLPTRVPGRWRADASRVNYDPHHAVAGSDPTLPPDGSLPHAYGAAGKNRLRNALRE
;
A
#
# COMPACT_ATOMS: atom_id res chain seq x y z
N PHE A 1 -18.07 -14.80 -20.12
CA PHE A 1 -17.57 -14.67 -18.75
C PHE A 1 -17.96 -13.33 -18.17
N CYS A 2 -17.66 -12.19 -18.80
CA CYS A 2 -17.98 -10.85 -18.30
C CYS A 2 -19.42 -10.39 -18.63
N HIS A 3 -20.15 -11.04 -19.54
CA HIS A 3 -21.54 -10.67 -19.87
C HIS A 3 -22.56 -11.03 -18.76
N ASN A 4 -22.24 -12.03 -17.95
CA ASN A 4 -23.08 -12.43 -16.82
C ASN A 4 -22.16 -12.94 -15.69
N PRO A 5 -21.57 -12.04 -14.90
CA PRO A 5 -20.65 -12.42 -13.85
C PRO A 5 -21.37 -13.16 -12.73
N ALA A 6 -20.84 -14.33 -12.34
CA ALA A 6 -21.44 -15.18 -11.33
C ALA A 6 -21.44 -14.58 -9.92
N HIS A 7 -20.50 -13.68 -9.63
CA HIS A 7 -20.39 -12.99 -8.34
C HIS A 7 -19.52 -11.71 -8.45
N SER A 8 -19.48 -10.92 -7.39
CA SER A 8 -18.86 -9.59 -7.36
C SER A 8 -17.37 -9.58 -7.74
N ILE A 9 -16.59 -10.60 -7.36
CA ILE A 9 -15.16 -10.69 -7.71
C ILE A 9 -14.99 -10.86 -9.23
N VAL A 10 -15.85 -11.66 -9.87
CA VAL A 10 -15.81 -11.83 -11.33
C VAL A 10 -16.19 -10.53 -12.02
N ALA A 11 -17.27 -9.88 -11.55
CA ALA A 11 -17.70 -8.58 -12.07
C ALA A 11 -16.59 -7.53 -11.96
N GLU A 12 -15.91 -7.46 -10.83
CA GLU A 12 -14.81 -6.56 -10.59
C GLU A 12 -13.64 -6.81 -11.56
N ASN A 13 -13.26 -8.07 -11.78
CA ASN A 13 -12.18 -8.42 -12.71
C ASN A 13 -12.51 -8.18 -14.19
N CYS A 14 -13.76 -7.91 -14.51
CA CYS A 14 -14.22 -7.50 -15.84
C CYS A 14 -14.15 -5.98 -16.06
N MET A 15 -13.88 -5.20 -15.02
CA MET A 15 -13.67 -3.77 -15.14
C MET A 15 -12.38 -3.45 -15.89
N PRO A 16 -12.26 -2.24 -16.49
CA PRO A 16 -11.01 -1.80 -17.11
C PRO A 16 -9.86 -1.78 -16.08
N GLY A 17 -8.73 -2.37 -16.43
CA GLY A 17 -7.50 -2.31 -15.64
C GLY A 17 -6.67 -1.08 -15.94
N ALA A 18 -5.65 -0.81 -15.11
CA ALA A 18 -4.61 0.16 -15.35
C ALA A 18 -3.45 -0.48 -16.11
N SER A 19 -2.77 0.31 -16.94
CA SER A 19 -1.56 -0.18 -17.62
C SER A 19 -0.49 -0.63 -16.61
N PRO A 20 0.21 -1.74 -16.84
CA PRO A 20 1.33 -2.14 -15.99
C PRO A 20 2.38 -1.03 -15.79
N THR A 21 2.58 -0.17 -16.78
CA THR A 21 3.49 0.98 -16.67
C THR A 21 3.04 2.02 -15.62
N GLU A 22 1.77 2.00 -15.24
CA GLU A 22 1.22 2.92 -14.24
C GLU A 22 1.37 2.39 -12.80
N TRP A 23 1.36 1.08 -12.60
CA TRP A 23 1.31 0.50 -11.26
C TRP A 23 2.48 -0.44 -10.96
N ASP A 24 3.08 -1.06 -11.96
CA ASP A 24 4.25 -1.92 -11.77
C ASP A 24 5.52 -1.06 -11.71
N VAL A 25 6.39 -1.39 -10.76
CA VAL A 25 7.59 -0.60 -10.48
C VAL A 25 8.80 -1.49 -10.63
N ASN A 26 9.65 -1.17 -11.61
CA ASN A 26 10.95 -1.81 -11.78
C ASN A 26 11.95 -1.24 -10.76
N GLY A 27 12.18 -2.00 -9.69
CA GLY A 27 13.08 -1.63 -8.61
C GLY A 27 12.40 -0.84 -7.49
N ALA A 28 12.95 -0.92 -6.29
CA ALA A 28 12.53 -0.14 -5.14
C ALA A 28 13.40 1.12 -5.04
N GLY A 29 12.77 2.29 -5.11
CA GLY A 29 13.42 3.55 -4.75
C GLY A 29 13.63 3.61 -3.23
N HIS A 30 14.78 4.09 -2.79
CA HIS A 30 15.05 4.32 -1.35
C HIS A 30 14.52 5.69 -0.88
N GLU A 31 13.93 6.47 -1.77
CA GLU A 31 13.52 7.84 -1.48
C GLU A 31 12.20 7.92 -0.71
N VAL A 32 11.36 6.87 -0.81
CA VAL A 32 10.11 6.74 -0.08
C VAL A 32 10.01 5.36 0.53
N GLU A 33 9.72 5.32 1.81
CA GLU A 33 9.44 4.10 2.56
C GLU A 33 8.09 4.24 3.25
N GLY A 34 7.34 3.14 3.39
CA GLY A 34 6.07 3.22 4.08
C GLY A 34 5.38 1.87 4.20
N PHE A 35 4.29 1.88 4.97
CA PHE A 35 3.46 0.71 5.19
C PHE A 35 2.04 1.12 5.58
N ALA A 36 1.10 0.21 5.32
CA ALA A 36 -0.25 0.31 5.85
C ALA A 36 -0.28 -0.16 7.31
N THR A 37 -1.05 0.51 8.16
CA THR A 37 -1.14 0.17 9.59
C THR A 37 -1.93 -1.10 9.85
N ARG A 38 -2.71 -1.56 8.87
CA ARG A 38 -3.56 -2.76 8.97
C ARG A 38 -3.40 -3.63 7.73
N ALA A 39 -3.33 -4.94 7.94
CA ALA A 39 -3.26 -5.93 6.87
C ALA A 39 -4.63 -6.28 6.28
N SER A 40 -5.71 -6.13 7.05
CA SER A 40 -7.07 -6.44 6.64
C SER A 40 -8.06 -5.42 7.20
N LEU A 41 -9.03 -5.02 6.36
CA LEU A 41 -10.07 -4.05 6.70
C LEU A 41 -11.38 -4.43 6.01
N LEU A 42 -12.48 -4.10 6.66
CA LEU A 42 -13.80 -4.18 6.04
C LEU A 42 -14.12 -2.89 5.27
N PRO A 43 -15.01 -2.95 4.25
CA PRO A 43 -15.57 -1.76 3.63
C PRO A 43 -16.13 -0.77 4.67
N GLY A 44 -15.91 0.52 4.44
CA GLY A 44 -16.33 1.60 5.34
C GLY A 44 -15.30 1.97 6.42
N TYR A 45 -14.27 1.14 6.64
CA TYR A 45 -13.16 1.52 7.52
C TYR A 45 -12.10 2.32 6.77
N THR A 46 -11.20 2.94 7.52
CA THR A 46 -10.10 3.75 6.95
C THR A 46 -8.77 3.04 7.16
N VAL A 47 -8.03 2.82 6.07
CA VAL A 47 -6.63 2.41 6.17
C VAL A 47 -5.76 3.66 6.33
N GLU A 48 -4.78 3.57 7.22
CA GLU A 48 -3.80 4.61 7.46
C GLU A 48 -2.44 4.14 6.94
N PHE A 49 -1.69 5.09 6.37
CA PHE A 49 -0.35 4.86 5.87
C PHE A 49 0.65 5.69 6.65
N LYS A 50 1.70 5.05 7.12
CA LYS A 50 2.89 5.66 7.70
C LYS A 50 3.96 5.69 6.63
N ILE A 51 4.41 6.89 6.27
CA ILE A 51 5.29 7.11 5.12
C ILE A 51 6.44 8.00 5.56
N ARG A 52 7.66 7.61 5.18
CA ARG A 52 8.86 8.44 5.27
C ARG A 52 9.32 8.77 3.85
N SER A 53 9.60 10.02 3.59
CA SER A 53 10.20 10.48 2.34
C SER A 53 11.38 11.39 2.63
N LEU A 54 12.49 11.15 1.95
CA LEU A 54 13.66 12.02 2.01
C LEU A 54 13.44 13.32 1.20
N ARG A 55 12.40 13.35 0.39
CA ARG A 55 11.98 14.54 -0.35
C ARG A 55 10.71 15.12 0.26
N ALA A 56 10.78 16.37 0.69
CA ALA A 56 9.62 17.12 1.20
C ALA A 56 8.70 17.61 0.06
N GLU A 57 8.64 16.92 -1.07
CA GLU A 57 7.83 17.30 -2.22
C GLU A 57 6.42 16.70 -2.15
N ALA A 58 5.53 17.21 -2.97
CA ALA A 58 4.15 16.74 -3.03
C ALA A 58 4.10 15.24 -3.38
N LEU A 59 3.72 14.42 -2.40
CA LEU A 59 3.50 12.99 -2.55
C LEU A 59 2.05 12.74 -2.95
N ARG A 60 1.81 11.83 -3.89
CA ARG A 60 0.51 11.22 -4.14
C ARG A 60 0.58 9.75 -3.78
N VAL A 61 -0.48 9.23 -3.19
CA VAL A 61 -0.59 7.81 -2.84
C VAL A 61 -1.78 7.23 -3.58
N ASP A 62 -1.51 6.52 -4.65
CA ASP A 62 -2.52 5.86 -5.47
C ASP A 62 -2.82 4.48 -4.90
N VAL A 63 -4.10 4.11 -4.82
CA VAL A 63 -4.52 2.81 -4.32
C VAL A 63 -5.04 1.97 -5.47
N TYR A 64 -4.47 0.78 -5.60
CA TYR A 64 -4.80 -0.20 -6.63
C TYR A 64 -5.37 -1.46 -6.00
N ARG A 65 -6.30 -2.10 -6.69
CA ARG A 65 -6.71 -3.46 -6.42
C ARG A 65 -6.00 -4.40 -7.39
N HIS A 66 -5.38 -5.43 -6.86
CA HIS A 66 -4.76 -6.50 -7.66
C HIS A 66 -5.85 -7.46 -8.17
N GLY A 67 -5.75 -7.87 -9.43
CA GLY A 67 -6.72 -8.78 -10.04
C GLY A 67 -6.39 -9.08 -11.50
N TYR A 68 -7.24 -9.82 -12.17
CA TYR A 68 -7.02 -10.19 -13.56
C TYR A 68 -7.13 -9.02 -14.53
N TYR A 69 -8.21 -8.25 -14.48
CA TYR A 69 -8.51 -7.07 -15.31
C TYR A 69 -8.08 -7.24 -16.78
N GLN A 70 -8.49 -8.33 -17.42
CA GLN A 70 -8.16 -8.67 -18.80
C GLN A 70 -6.64 -8.82 -19.04
N GLY A 71 -5.89 -9.26 -18.04
CA GLY A 71 -4.44 -9.45 -18.11
C GLY A 71 -3.61 -8.22 -17.70
N LEU A 72 -4.26 -7.10 -17.33
CA LEU A 72 -3.56 -5.89 -16.91
C LEU A 72 -3.06 -5.92 -15.45
N GLY A 73 -3.51 -6.87 -14.65
CA GLY A 73 -2.96 -7.19 -13.33
C GLY A 73 -3.46 -6.31 -12.18
N ALA A 74 -3.80 -5.05 -12.41
CA ALA A 74 -4.32 -4.16 -11.38
C ALA A 74 -5.29 -3.11 -11.94
N ARG A 75 -6.10 -2.52 -11.06
CA ARG A 75 -6.99 -1.40 -11.35
C ARG A 75 -6.82 -0.31 -10.31
N LEU A 76 -6.69 0.92 -10.75
CA LEU A 76 -6.73 2.10 -9.87
C LEU A 76 -8.12 2.22 -9.27
N VAL A 77 -8.22 2.24 -7.95
CA VAL A 77 -9.49 2.31 -7.21
C VAL A 77 -9.65 3.62 -6.45
N GLY A 78 -8.61 4.40 -6.32
CA GLY A 78 -8.64 5.71 -5.68
C GLY A 78 -7.26 6.21 -5.31
N ALA A 79 -7.23 7.29 -4.53
CA ALA A 79 -6.02 7.84 -3.95
C ALA A 79 -6.24 8.11 -2.46
N ALA A 80 -5.19 7.93 -1.66
CA ALA A 80 -5.23 8.28 -0.25
C ALA A 80 -5.04 9.79 -0.08
N GLU A 81 -5.75 10.35 0.88
CA GLU A 81 -5.60 11.74 1.28
C GLU A 81 -4.35 11.92 2.15
N ILE A 82 -3.51 12.89 1.83
CA ILE A 82 -2.38 13.26 2.67
C ILE A 82 -2.88 14.15 3.80
N VAL A 83 -2.83 13.63 5.03
CA VAL A 83 -3.34 14.32 6.24
C VAL A 83 -2.24 14.96 7.07
N ASN A 84 -0.99 14.56 6.88
CA ASN A 84 0.15 15.11 7.60
C ASN A 84 1.42 15.14 6.74
N HIS A 85 1.51 16.14 5.90
CA HIS A 85 2.63 16.31 4.98
C HIS A 85 3.98 16.52 5.71
N ALA A 86 3.96 17.27 6.81
CA ALA A 86 5.18 17.59 7.56
C ALA A 86 5.82 16.34 8.21
N ALA A 87 5.03 15.35 8.59
CA ALA A 87 5.54 14.13 9.20
C ALA A 87 6.37 13.28 8.23
N MET A 88 6.21 13.40 6.91
CA MET A 88 6.94 12.58 5.95
C MET A 88 8.46 12.71 6.07
N SER A 89 8.97 13.91 6.26
CA SER A 89 10.41 14.18 6.41
C SER A 89 10.90 14.10 7.85
N ALA A 90 9.98 14.06 8.81
CA ALA A 90 10.25 14.09 10.25
C ALA A 90 10.00 12.75 10.96
N GLN A 91 9.84 11.65 10.21
CA GLN A 91 9.68 10.33 10.84
C GLN A 91 10.93 9.94 11.61
N PRO A 92 10.81 9.46 12.85
CA PRO A 92 11.95 9.00 13.65
C PRO A 92 12.57 7.73 13.04
N GLU A 93 13.75 7.35 13.53
CA GLU A 93 14.29 6.04 13.21
C GLU A 93 13.40 4.94 13.82
N CYS A 94 13.32 3.81 13.10
CA CYS A 94 12.58 2.64 13.59
C CYS A 94 13.30 2.03 14.77
N GLU A 95 12.55 1.57 15.77
CA GLU A 95 13.10 1.01 16.98
C GLU A 95 13.59 -0.43 16.75
N PRO A 96 14.80 -0.78 17.17
CA PRO A 96 15.25 -2.17 17.13
C PRO A 96 14.47 -2.99 18.17
N ILE A 97 13.87 -4.09 17.71
CA ILE A 97 13.33 -5.13 18.56
C ILE A 97 14.24 -6.38 18.53
N SER A 98 13.89 -7.47 19.14
CA SER A 98 14.77 -8.64 19.21
C SER A 98 15.10 -9.24 17.83
N LEU A 99 16.21 -9.95 17.72
CA LEU A 99 16.61 -10.79 16.58
C LEU A 99 16.77 -10.06 15.24
N GLY A 100 17.23 -8.81 15.25
CA GLY A 100 17.49 -8.05 14.03
C GLY A 100 16.24 -7.50 13.35
N SER A 101 15.08 -7.60 13.99
CA SER A 101 13.85 -6.96 13.53
C SER A 101 13.79 -5.50 14.00
N VAL A 102 13.06 -4.67 13.26
CA VAL A 102 12.81 -3.27 13.61
C VAL A 102 11.31 -2.99 13.59
N ASP A 103 10.85 -2.15 14.51
CA ASP A 103 9.49 -1.63 14.56
C ASP A 103 9.48 -0.15 14.18
N CYS A 104 8.62 0.22 13.25
CA CYS A 104 8.37 1.60 12.86
C CYS A 104 6.97 2.06 13.34
N GLY A 105 6.43 1.41 14.37
CA GLY A 105 5.17 1.80 15.01
C GLY A 105 5.18 3.22 15.58
N ASN A 106 6.36 3.77 15.86
CA ASN A 106 6.60 5.14 16.29
C ASN A 106 6.41 6.21 15.18
N TRP A 107 6.24 5.82 13.92
CA TRP A 107 5.97 6.76 12.83
C TRP A 107 4.59 7.37 12.93
N ALA A 108 4.46 8.64 12.56
CA ALA A 108 3.18 9.31 12.44
C ALA A 108 2.43 8.88 11.16
N VAL A 109 1.11 8.91 11.21
CA VAL A 109 0.25 8.70 10.04
C VAL A 109 0.39 9.88 9.09
N VAL A 110 0.64 9.59 7.82
CA VAL A 110 0.82 10.58 6.75
C VAL A 110 -0.36 10.62 5.81
N ALA A 111 -0.93 9.46 5.49
CA ALA A 111 -2.06 9.40 4.56
C ALA A 111 -3.18 8.49 5.07
N ARG A 112 -4.40 8.74 4.60
CA ARG A 112 -5.60 7.97 4.92
C ARG A 112 -6.38 7.66 3.66
N TRP A 113 -6.91 6.45 3.60
CA TRP A 113 -7.82 6.04 2.54
C TRP A 113 -9.06 5.38 3.13
N PRO A 114 -10.24 6.03 3.04
CA PRO A 114 -11.49 5.40 3.40
C PRO A 114 -11.81 4.30 2.38
N VAL A 115 -11.92 3.07 2.84
CA VAL A 115 -12.30 1.94 2.00
C VAL A 115 -13.75 2.12 1.58
N PRO A 116 -14.07 2.19 0.28
CA PRO A 116 -15.43 2.37 -0.18
C PRO A 116 -16.36 1.26 0.34
N LEU A 117 -17.62 1.61 0.66
CA LEU A 117 -18.61 0.64 1.13
C LEU A 117 -18.89 -0.47 0.11
N ASN A 118 -18.71 -0.19 -1.17
CA ASN A 118 -18.86 -1.14 -2.27
C ASN A 118 -17.54 -1.78 -2.71
N ALA A 119 -16.47 -1.67 -1.91
CA ALA A 119 -15.20 -2.28 -2.23
C ALA A 119 -15.33 -3.80 -2.33
N THR A 120 -14.91 -4.35 -3.45
CA THR A 120 -14.90 -5.79 -3.67
C THR A 120 -13.74 -6.43 -2.93
N SER A 121 -13.98 -7.52 -2.21
CA SER A 121 -12.94 -8.27 -1.50
C SER A 121 -11.77 -8.61 -2.43
N GLY A 122 -10.55 -8.49 -1.93
CA GLY A 122 -9.33 -8.74 -2.67
C GLY A 122 -8.11 -8.10 -2.06
N LEU A 123 -7.00 -8.22 -2.78
CA LEU A 123 -5.73 -7.62 -2.42
C LEU A 123 -5.66 -6.19 -2.95
N TYR A 124 -5.32 -5.28 -2.06
CA TYR A 124 -5.08 -3.87 -2.40
C TYR A 124 -3.65 -3.50 -2.06
N PHE A 125 -3.06 -2.61 -2.85
CA PHE A 125 -1.76 -2.04 -2.56
C PHE A 125 -1.76 -0.54 -2.82
N ALA A 126 -0.90 0.16 -2.13
CA ALA A 126 -0.71 1.59 -2.31
C ALA A 126 0.61 1.86 -3.02
N ARG A 127 0.59 2.78 -3.97
CA ARG A 127 1.75 3.26 -4.69
C ARG A 127 2.00 4.72 -4.33
N ALA A 128 3.12 4.98 -3.70
CA ALA A 128 3.59 6.34 -3.47
C ALA A 128 4.23 6.89 -4.75
N VAL A 129 3.79 8.06 -5.18
CA VAL A 129 4.24 8.71 -6.40
C VAL A 129 4.84 10.05 -6.05
N LEU A 130 6.14 10.22 -6.28
CA LEU A 130 6.83 11.49 -6.18
C LEU A 130 6.81 12.20 -7.53
N PRO A 131 6.44 13.49 -7.58
CA PRO A 131 6.59 14.27 -8.80
C PRO A 131 8.08 14.47 -9.10
N THR A 132 8.53 14.03 -10.26
CA THR A 132 9.88 14.35 -10.73
C THR A 132 9.89 15.77 -11.33
N ARG A 133 10.77 16.64 -10.84
CA ARG A 133 11.07 17.91 -11.50
C ARG A 133 11.81 17.64 -12.83
N VAL A 134 11.04 17.58 -13.89
CA VAL A 134 11.61 17.83 -15.21
C VAL A 134 11.36 19.30 -15.53
N PRO A 135 12.34 20.11 -15.95
CA PRO A 135 12.08 21.48 -16.38
C PRO A 135 10.94 21.48 -17.41
N GLY A 136 9.76 22.00 -17.02
CA GLY A 136 8.57 22.09 -17.86
C GLY A 136 7.60 20.91 -17.90
N ARG A 137 7.87 19.77 -17.20
CA ARG A 137 6.91 18.66 -17.11
C ARG A 137 7.09 17.87 -15.81
N TRP A 138 5.98 17.60 -15.14
CA TRP A 138 5.90 16.66 -14.02
C TRP A 138 5.92 15.21 -14.56
N ARG A 139 6.93 14.44 -14.19
CA ARG A 139 6.87 12.97 -14.33
C ARG A 139 6.67 12.36 -12.96
N ALA A 140 5.78 11.40 -12.87
CA ALA A 140 5.59 10.61 -11.66
C ALA A 140 6.70 9.55 -11.58
N ASP A 141 7.51 9.60 -10.53
CA ASP A 141 8.40 8.52 -10.15
C ASP A 141 7.73 7.72 -9.01
N ALA A 142 7.85 6.42 -9.06
CA ALA A 142 7.01 5.55 -8.26
C ALA A 142 7.82 4.68 -7.32
N SER A 143 7.48 4.71 -6.06
CA SER A 143 7.92 3.70 -5.10
C SER A 143 6.71 3.01 -4.47
N ARG A 144 6.84 1.73 -4.13
CA ARG A 144 5.77 0.96 -3.50
C ARG A 144 5.69 1.28 -2.02
N VAL A 145 4.49 1.57 -1.54
CA VAL A 145 4.15 1.37 -0.15
C VAL A 145 3.82 -0.11 0.00
N ASN A 146 4.69 -0.85 0.71
CA ASN A 146 4.57 -2.29 0.77
C ASN A 146 3.38 -2.74 1.60
N TYR A 147 2.52 -3.50 0.94
CA TYR A 147 1.55 -4.38 1.56
C TYR A 147 2.06 -5.83 1.42
N ASP A 148 2.18 -6.58 2.51
CA ASP A 148 2.54 -8.00 2.45
C ASP A 148 1.31 -8.82 2.05
N PRO A 149 1.28 -9.40 0.83
CA PRO A 149 0.13 -10.15 0.33
C PRO A 149 -0.11 -11.48 1.05
N HIS A 150 0.87 -11.98 1.79
CA HIS A 150 0.76 -13.29 2.46
C HIS A 150 -0.10 -13.28 3.73
N HIS A 151 -0.49 -12.11 4.22
CA HIS A 151 -1.35 -11.96 5.37
C HIS A 151 -2.78 -11.48 5.06
N ALA A 152 -3.12 -11.32 3.78
CA ALA A 152 -4.51 -11.08 3.37
C ALA A 152 -5.31 -12.40 3.41
N VAL A 153 -5.32 -13.09 4.53
CA VAL A 153 -6.23 -14.22 4.74
C VAL A 153 -7.60 -13.63 5.06
N ALA A 154 -8.50 -13.71 4.10
CA ALA A 154 -9.92 -13.53 4.34
C ALA A 154 -10.40 -14.68 5.24
N GLY A 155 -10.26 -14.51 6.53
CA GLY A 155 -10.73 -15.45 7.53
C GLY A 155 -10.67 -14.73 8.87
N SER A 156 -11.80 -14.67 9.54
CA SER A 156 -11.88 -14.23 10.91
C SER A 156 -10.92 -15.06 11.77
N ASP A 157 -9.72 -14.55 12.02
CA ASP A 157 -8.89 -15.08 13.10
C ASP A 157 -9.49 -14.60 14.42
N PRO A 158 -10.07 -15.48 15.21
CA PRO A 158 -10.71 -15.13 16.49
C PRO A 158 -9.70 -14.63 17.52
N THR A 159 -8.40 -14.66 17.23
CA THR A 159 -7.32 -14.21 18.13
C THR A 159 -6.91 -12.77 17.93
N LEU A 160 -7.42 -12.09 16.88
CA LEU A 160 -7.16 -10.67 16.66
C LEU A 160 -7.99 -9.82 17.64
N PRO A 161 -7.37 -8.82 18.29
CA PRO A 161 -8.12 -7.90 19.14
C PRO A 161 -9.21 -7.18 18.32
N PRO A 162 -10.37 -6.90 18.94
CA PRO A 162 -11.53 -6.31 18.26
C PRO A 162 -11.27 -4.91 17.69
N ASP A 163 -10.20 -4.25 18.11
CA ASP A 163 -9.74 -2.95 17.60
C ASP A 163 -8.89 -3.07 16.33
N GLY A 164 -8.60 -4.32 15.88
CA GLY A 164 -7.79 -4.60 14.69
C GLY A 164 -6.32 -4.19 14.83
N SER A 165 -5.82 -4.00 16.04
CA SER A 165 -4.40 -3.78 16.26
C SER A 165 -3.64 -5.08 16.02
N LEU A 166 -2.62 -5.05 15.16
CA LEU A 166 -1.71 -6.17 14.98
C LEU A 166 -0.63 -6.14 16.06
N PRO A 167 -0.21 -7.29 16.61
CA PRO A 167 0.99 -7.36 17.43
C PRO A 167 2.16 -6.74 16.68
N HIS A 168 2.95 -5.92 17.36
CA HIS A 168 4.05 -5.11 16.80
C HIS A 168 5.08 -5.88 15.93
N ALA A 169 5.08 -7.21 15.98
CA ALA A 169 5.99 -8.07 15.22
C ALA A 169 5.82 -8.05 13.68
N TYR A 170 4.70 -7.56 13.17
CA TYR A 170 4.38 -7.67 11.74
C TYR A 170 4.93 -6.54 10.84
N GLY A 171 5.28 -5.40 11.40
CA GLY A 171 5.83 -4.27 10.64
C GLY A 171 7.25 -4.49 10.11
N ALA A 172 7.99 -5.40 10.72
CA ALA A 172 9.42 -5.62 10.44
C ALA A 172 9.71 -6.63 9.33
N ALA A 173 8.83 -7.62 9.13
CA ALA A 173 9.06 -8.70 8.16
C ALA A 173 9.10 -8.21 6.70
N GLY A 174 8.35 -7.17 6.37
CA GLY A 174 8.31 -6.60 5.03
C GLY A 174 9.63 -5.99 4.55
N LYS A 175 10.37 -5.31 5.43
CA LYS A 175 11.63 -4.64 5.05
C LYS A 175 12.76 -5.62 4.71
N ASN A 176 12.84 -6.76 5.40
CA ASN A 176 13.93 -7.72 5.19
C ASN A 176 13.73 -8.61 3.95
N ARG A 177 12.50 -8.89 3.54
CA ARG A 177 12.25 -9.67 2.31
C ARG A 177 12.59 -8.92 1.04
N LEU A 178 12.41 -7.60 1.00
CA LEU A 178 12.79 -6.80 -0.16
C LEU A 178 14.30 -6.72 -0.36
N ARG A 179 15.10 -6.70 0.71
CA ARG A 179 16.56 -6.73 0.58
C ARG A 179 17.08 -8.04 0.00
N ASN A 180 16.39 -9.15 0.22
CA ASN A 180 16.81 -10.46 -0.26
C ASN A 180 16.30 -10.78 -1.68
N ALA A 181 15.13 -10.29 -2.07
CA ALA A 181 14.59 -10.46 -3.42
C ALA A 181 15.32 -9.60 -4.49
N LEU A 182 16.09 -8.60 -4.08
CA LEU A 182 16.88 -7.75 -4.99
C LEU A 182 18.34 -8.24 -5.16
N ARG A 183 18.71 -9.41 -4.62
CA ARG A 183 20.05 -10.00 -4.75
C ARG A 183 20.11 -11.26 -5.63
N GLU A 184 18.98 -11.71 -6.14
CA GLU A 184 18.85 -12.73 -7.18
C GLU A 184 18.29 -12.08 -8.45
#